data_15af4854d7b9cab8caf1277179a08a43
#
_entry.id   15af4854d7b9cab8caf1277179a08a43
#
_cell.length_a   1.000
_cell.length_b   1.000
_cell.length_c   1.000
_cell.angle_alpha   90.00
_cell.angle_beta   90.00
_cell.angle_gamma   90.00
#
_symmetry.space_group_name_H-M   'P 1'
#
loop_
_entity.id
_entity.type
_entity.pdbx_description
1 polymer ?
#
loop_
_entity_poly.entity_id
_entity_poly.type
_entity_poly.pdbx_seq_one_letter_code
_entity_poly.pdbx_strand_id
1 'polypeptide(L)'
;TESGHNIVSTVFIECGAMYNPEHSIEEQVINETEFVNGIAAMSNSGLYGKTKIAEGIVGSAPLLFGDKVANILDKHISVAPKRFKGIRSQAAMHPDGTIPSTRARPIEGVYINDMFHQGFAHLEPRNLSFEAWCYHPQLPQLIQLARKFPNTSIILNHFGGPLGIGSFTDKEEETYSFWEKHITELSKCENVVAKLGGIAMEINGFKWHLNK
;
A
#
# COMPACT_ATOMS: atom_id res chain seq x y z
N THR A 1 -19.76 -4.63 -18.38
CA THR A 1 -19.95 -5.48 -17.19
C THR A 1 -21.38 -5.34 -16.70
N GLU A 2 -21.96 -6.38 -16.12
CA GLU A 2 -23.33 -6.38 -15.56
C GLU A 2 -23.49 -5.40 -14.38
N SER A 3 -22.37 -4.89 -13.83
CA SER A 3 -22.36 -3.89 -12.74
C SER A 3 -22.82 -2.48 -13.15
N GLY A 4 -23.04 -2.22 -14.45
CA GLY A 4 -23.37 -0.88 -14.97
C GLY A 4 -22.19 0.11 -15.00
N HIS A 5 -20.99 -0.29 -14.56
CA HIS A 5 -19.80 0.55 -14.61
C HIS A 5 -19.00 0.36 -15.91
N ASN A 6 -18.53 1.45 -16.49
CA ASN A 6 -17.61 1.45 -17.62
C ASN A 6 -16.17 1.54 -17.11
N ILE A 7 -15.54 0.41 -16.79
CA ILE A 7 -14.15 0.36 -16.32
C ILE A 7 -13.23 0.46 -17.55
N VAL A 8 -12.50 1.55 -17.66
CA VAL A 8 -11.61 1.84 -18.79
C VAL A 8 -10.17 1.38 -18.55
N SER A 9 -9.71 1.41 -17.27
CA SER A 9 -8.37 0.97 -16.89
C SER A 9 -8.32 0.53 -15.43
N THR A 10 -7.28 -0.22 -15.06
CA THR A 10 -7.01 -0.65 -13.68
C THR A 10 -5.58 -0.33 -13.28
N VAL A 11 -5.35 -0.22 -11.98
CA VAL A 11 -4.01 -0.16 -11.37
C VAL A 11 -3.79 -1.45 -10.60
N PHE A 12 -2.66 -2.10 -10.87
CA PHE A 12 -2.21 -3.25 -10.08
C PHE A 12 -1.50 -2.77 -8.81
N ILE A 13 -1.78 -3.41 -7.70
CA ILE A 13 -1.09 -3.19 -6.43
C ILE A 13 -0.44 -4.51 -6.00
N GLU A 14 0.81 -4.46 -5.61
CA GLU A 14 1.61 -5.62 -5.19
C GLU A 14 0.81 -6.59 -4.30
N CYS A 15 0.99 -7.87 -4.52
CA CYS A 15 0.37 -8.94 -3.73
C CYS A 15 1.27 -10.18 -3.54
N GLY A 16 2.53 -10.09 -3.94
CA GLY A 16 3.52 -11.17 -3.90
C GLY A 16 3.28 -12.25 -4.96
N ALA A 17 2.71 -11.86 -6.11
CA ALA A 17 2.55 -12.76 -7.25
C ALA A 17 3.93 -13.09 -7.85
N MET A 18 4.12 -14.33 -8.29
CA MET A 18 5.35 -14.81 -8.92
C MET A 18 6.62 -14.67 -8.06
N TYR A 19 6.48 -14.60 -6.75
CA TYR A 19 7.61 -14.66 -5.82
C TYR A 19 8.17 -16.09 -5.81
N ASN A 20 9.45 -16.23 -6.16
CA ASN A 20 10.17 -17.48 -6.04
C ASN A 20 10.99 -17.49 -4.74
N PRO A 21 10.75 -18.42 -3.79
CA PRO A 21 11.48 -18.49 -2.53
C PRO A 21 13.00 -18.70 -2.66
N GLU A 22 13.46 -19.19 -3.81
CA GLU A 22 14.89 -19.38 -4.10
C GLU A 22 15.60 -18.07 -4.49
N HIS A 23 14.82 -17.03 -4.85
CA HIS A 23 15.35 -15.73 -5.22
C HIS A 23 15.48 -14.81 -4.01
N SER A 24 16.39 -13.84 -4.11
CA SER A 24 16.48 -12.74 -3.14
C SER A 24 15.19 -11.91 -3.14
N ILE A 25 14.91 -11.21 -2.05
CA ILE A 25 13.73 -10.32 -1.97
C ILE A 25 13.77 -9.23 -3.06
N GLU A 26 14.96 -8.78 -3.43
CA GLU A 26 15.17 -7.80 -4.49
C GLU A 26 14.72 -8.34 -5.85
N GLU A 27 15.00 -9.61 -6.14
CA GLU A 27 14.57 -10.27 -7.37
C GLU A 27 13.07 -10.57 -7.35
N GLN A 28 12.56 -11.06 -6.22
CA GLN A 28 11.14 -11.40 -6.08
C GLN A 28 10.22 -10.20 -6.38
N VAL A 29 10.53 -9.01 -5.85
CA VAL A 29 9.71 -7.81 -6.09
C VAL A 29 9.75 -7.38 -7.56
N ILE A 30 10.88 -7.57 -8.24
CA ILE A 30 11.03 -7.26 -9.67
C ILE A 30 10.26 -8.28 -10.52
N ASN A 31 10.34 -9.57 -10.21
CA ASN A 31 9.61 -10.62 -10.92
C ASN A 31 8.09 -10.35 -10.97
N GLU A 32 7.52 -9.87 -9.88
CA GLU A 32 6.12 -9.45 -9.85
C GLU A 32 5.83 -8.32 -10.85
N THR A 33 6.68 -7.31 -10.89
CA THR A 33 6.52 -6.18 -11.83
C THR A 33 6.67 -6.62 -13.27
N GLU A 34 7.62 -7.51 -13.60
CA GLU A 34 7.79 -8.10 -14.93
C GLU A 34 6.55 -8.87 -15.36
N PHE A 35 6.07 -9.75 -14.50
CA PHE A 35 4.86 -10.53 -14.74
C PHE A 35 3.67 -9.63 -15.06
N VAL A 36 3.41 -8.64 -14.21
CA VAL A 36 2.27 -7.72 -14.35
C VAL A 36 2.41 -6.84 -15.60
N ASN A 37 3.62 -6.39 -15.93
CA ASN A 37 3.86 -5.63 -17.15
C ASN A 37 3.60 -6.49 -18.40
N GLY A 38 3.88 -7.80 -18.33
CA GLY A 38 3.50 -8.76 -19.38
C GLY A 38 1.98 -8.88 -19.55
N ILE A 39 1.23 -9.00 -18.45
CA ILE A 39 -0.24 -9.01 -18.45
C ILE A 39 -0.80 -7.71 -19.05
N ALA A 40 -0.25 -6.56 -18.67
CA ALA A 40 -0.63 -5.27 -19.23
C ALA A 40 -0.39 -5.19 -20.75
N ALA A 41 0.72 -5.71 -21.22
CA ALA A 41 1.02 -5.79 -22.65
C ALA A 41 0.02 -6.69 -23.41
N MET A 42 -0.32 -7.84 -22.85
CA MET A 42 -1.35 -8.73 -23.41
C MET A 42 -2.72 -8.02 -23.47
N SER A 43 -3.13 -7.33 -22.41
CA SER A 43 -4.38 -6.58 -22.37
C SER A 43 -4.43 -5.49 -23.46
N ASN A 44 -3.32 -4.81 -23.72
CA ASN A 44 -3.24 -3.77 -24.74
C ASN A 44 -3.36 -4.28 -26.19
N SER A 45 -3.29 -5.60 -26.42
CA SER A 45 -3.58 -6.19 -27.73
C SER A 45 -5.03 -6.01 -28.18
N GLY A 46 -5.95 -5.74 -27.23
CA GLY A 46 -7.39 -5.64 -27.46
C GLY A 46 -8.10 -6.99 -27.60
N LEU A 47 -7.38 -8.12 -27.59
CA LEU A 47 -7.97 -9.46 -27.70
C LEU A 47 -8.79 -9.87 -26.47
N TYR A 48 -8.54 -9.25 -25.33
CA TYR A 48 -9.17 -9.57 -24.04
C TYR A 48 -10.22 -8.54 -23.59
N GLY A 49 -10.64 -7.66 -24.48
CA GLY A 49 -11.62 -6.61 -24.21
C GLY A 49 -11.02 -5.21 -24.30
N LYS A 50 -11.83 -4.20 -23.93
CA LYS A 50 -11.46 -2.78 -24.07
C LYS A 50 -10.78 -2.21 -22.83
N THR A 51 -10.95 -2.84 -21.67
CA THR A 51 -10.35 -2.38 -20.42
C THR A 51 -8.84 -2.60 -20.42
N LYS A 52 -8.07 -1.55 -20.16
CA LYS A 52 -6.62 -1.65 -20.03
C LYS A 52 -6.25 -2.14 -18.63
N ILE A 53 -5.85 -3.39 -18.54
CA ILE A 53 -5.48 -4.03 -17.27
C ILE A 53 -4.06 -3.60 -16.90
N ALA A 54 -3.87 -3.25 -15.60
CA ALA A 54 -2.59 -2.83 -15.02
C ALA A 54 -1.92 -1.69 -15.81
N GLU A 55 -2.69 -0.67 -16.19
CA GLU A 55 -2.14 0.52 -16.88
C GLU A 55 -1.22 1.32 -15.94
N GLY A 56 -1.44 1.24 -14.61
CA GLY A 56 -0.50 1.61 -13.57
C GLY A 56 -0.08 0.38 -12.76
N ILE A 57 1.16 0.35 -12.31
CA ILE A 57 1.73 -0.71 -11.47
C ILE A 57 2.31 -0.07 -10.20
N VAL A 58 1.85 -0.53 -9.06
CA VAL A 58 2.43 -0.25 -7.75
C VAL A 58 3.06 -1.54 -7.26
N GLY A 59 4.39 -1.57 -7.22
CA GLY A 59 5.15 -2.73 -6.77
C GLY A 59 5.46 -2.71 -5.27
N SER A 60 6.39 -3.55 -4.85
CA SER A 60 6.93 -3.57 -3.49
C SER A 60 8.41 -3.24 -3.51
N ALA A 61 8.91 -2.55 -2.48
CA ALA A 61 10.34 -2.34 -2.29
C ALA A 61 10.68 -2.31 -0.80
N PRO A 62 11.79 -2.96 -0.38
CA PRO A 62 12.20 -3.02 1.03
C PRO A 62 12.86 -1.71 1.47
N LEU A 63 12.07 -0.69 1.83
CA LEU A 63 12.57 0.64 2.22
C LEU A 63 13.53 0.61 3.41
N LEU A 64 13.45 -0.40 4.27
CA LEU A 64 14.40 -0.62 5.37
C LEU A 64 15.84 -0.93 4.89
N PHE A 65 16.05 -1.14 3.59
CA PHE A 65 17.40 -1.26 3.02
C PHE A 65 18.10 0.10 2.89
N GLY A 66 17.45 1.21 3.29
CA GLY A 66 18.00 2.56 3.18
C GLY A 66 18.37 2.89 1.74
N ASP A 67 19.53 3.51 1.53
CA ASP A 67 19.96 3.94 0.19
C ASP A 67 20.10 2.81 -0.84
N LYS A 68 20.27 1.54 -0.39
CA LYS A 68 20.34 0.39 -1.32
C LYS A 68 19.05 0.18 -2.11
N VAL A 69 17.90 0.67 -1.63
CA VAL A 69 16.63 0.56 -2.33
C VAL A 69 16.62 1.29 -3.67
N ALA A 70 17.49 2.28 -3.85
CA ALA A 70 17.60 3.06 -5.10
C ALA A 70 17.71 2.16 -6.34
N ASN A 71 18.61 1.17 -6.29
CA ASN A 71 18.81 0.24 -7.39
C ASN A 71 17.57 -0.63 -7.68
N ILE A 72 16.81 -0.98 -6.65
CA ILE A 72 15.57 -1.77 -6.79
C ILE A 72 14.51 -0.91 -7.48
N LEU A 73 14.34 0.34 -7.07
CA LEU A 73 13.41 1.27 -7.69
C LEU A 73 13.77 1.53 -9.16
N ASP A 74 15.05 1.69 -9.49
CA ASP A 74 15.52 1.88 -10.87
C ASP A 74 15.27 0.64 -11.73
N LYS A 75 15.42 -0.57 -11.18
CA LYS A 75 15.06 -1.82 -11.86
C LYS A 75 13.55 -1.88 -12.16
N HIS A 76 12.68 -1.58 -11.19
CA HIS A 76 11.24 -1.51 -11.44
C HIS A 76 10.88 -0.56 -12.57
N ILE A 77 11.49 0.64 -12.57
CA ILE A 77 11.26 1.64 -13.62
C ILE A 77 11.75 1.10 -14.98
N SER A 78 12.90 0.44 -15.03
CA SER A 78 13.44 -0.11 -16.28
C SER A 78 12.56 -1.21 -16.86
N VAL A 79 11.97 -2.05 -16.02
CA VAL A 79 11.07 -3.14 -16.42
C VAL A 79 9.72 -2.62 -16.93
N ALA A 80 9.18 -1.60 -16.29
CA ALA A 80 7.86 -1.05 -16.63
C ALA A 80 7.87 0.49 -16.72
N PRO A 81 8.67 1.11 -17.62
CA PRO A 81 8.97 2.54 -17.57
C PRO A 81 7.76 3.45 -17.74
N LYS A 82 6.70 3.00 -18.39
CA LYS A 82 5.46 3.77 -18.56
C LYS A 82 4.43 3.49 -17.49
N ARG A 83 4.47 2.32 -16.84
CA ARG A 83 3.43 1.82 -15.96
C ARG A 83 3.82 1.83 -14.49
N PHE A 84 5.09 1.71 -14.14
CA PHE A 84 5.51 1.76 -12.74
C PHE A 84 5.28 3.16 -12.17
N LYS A 85 4.45 3.27 -11.12
CA LYS A 85 3.98 4.54 -10.56
C LYS A 85 4.32 4.73 -9.10
N GLY A 86 4.64 3.68 -8.38
CA GLY A 86 4.92 3.75 -6.97
C GLY A 86 5.16 2.40 -6.34
N ILE A 87 5.27 2.43 -5.03
CA ILE A 87 5.42 1.22 -4.22
C ILE A 87 4.41 1.19 -3.09
N ARG A 88 4.05 -0.01 -2.64
CA ARG A 88 3.38 -0.22 -1.36
C ARG A 88 4.34 -0.86 -0.38
N SER A 89 4.45 -0.29 0.81
CA SER A 89 5.07 -0.93 1.96
C SER A 89 4.00 -1.24 3.00
N GLN A 90 3.84 -2.53 3.26
CA GLN A 90 2.83 -3.02 4.19
C GLN A 90 3.37 -2.86 5.62
N ALA A 91 2.81 -1.93 6.38
CA ALA A 91 3.20 -1.62 7.74
C ALA A 91 2.16 -2.07 8.79
N ALA A 92 1.02 -2.60 8.34
CA ALA A 92 -0.07 -2.98 9.24
C ALA A 92 0.34 -4.12 10.17
N MET A 93 0.52 -3.80 11.44
CA MET A 93 0.85 -4.72 12.52
C MET A 93 0.35 -4.19 13.87
N HIS A 94 0.12 -5.08 14.81
CA HIS A 94 -0.21 -4.74 16.19
C HIS A 94 0.46 -5.76 17.13
N PRO A 95 0.91 -5.36 18.35
CA PRO A 95 1.52 -6.27 19.31
C PRO A 95 0.57 -7.37 19.82
N ASP A 96 -0.73 -7.14 19.77
CA ASP A 96 -1.73 -8.16 20.08
C ASP A 96 -1.68 -9.26 19.00
N GLY A 97 -1.18 -10.43 19.37
CA GLY A 97 -1.00 -11.57 18.47
C GLY A 97 -2.31 -12.15 17.90
N THR A 98 -3.47 -11.71 18.38
CA THR A 98 -4.79 -12.07 17.81
C THR A 98 -5.14 -11.21 16.60
N ILE A 99 -4.45 -10.08 16.40
CA ILE A 99 -4.61 -9.20 15.25
C ILE A 99 -3.62 -9.61 14.18
N PRO A 100 -4.06 -9.96 12.96
CA PRO A 100 -3.16 -10.38 11.89
C PRO A 100 -2.13 -9.29 11.55
N SER A 101 -0.88 -9.65 11.38
CA SER A 101 0.10 -8.77 10.73
C SER A 101 0.11 -9.02 9.22
N THR A 102 0.60 -8.05 8.46
CA THR A 102 0.79 -8.23 7.03
C THR A 102 1.88 -9.25 6.71
N ARG A 103 1.90 -9.75 5.46
CA ARG A 103 2.91 -10.69 4.98
C ARG A 103 4.35 -10.21 5.20
N ALA A 104 4.58 -8.91 5.07
CA ALA A 104 5.91 -8.32 5.24
C ALA A 104 6.44 -8.36 6.68
N ARG A 105 5.60 -8.73 7.66
CA ARG A 105 5.95 -8.72 9.10
C ARG A 105 6.70 -7.45 9.48
N PRO A 106 6.07 -6.28 9.36
CA PRO A 106 6.73 -5.01 9.60
C PRO A 106 7.25 -4.93 11.03
N ILE A 107 8.29 -4.13 11.22
CA ILE A 107 8.76 -3.78 12.56
C ILE A 107 7.88 -2.71 13.19
N GLU A 108 7.78 -2.71 14.51
CA GLU A 108 7.12 -1.63 15.23
C GLU A 108 7.82 -0.29 14.92
N GLY A 109 7.04 0.77 14.74
CA GLY A 109 7.59 2.09 14.44
C GLY A 109 8.22 2.23 13.05
N VAL A 110 7.86 1.38 12.08
CA VAL A 110 8.47 1.37 10.75
C VAL A 110 8.44 2.75 10.06
N TYR A 111 7.36 3.51 10.20
CA TYR A 111 7.23 4.83 9.56
C TYR A 111 8.07 5.93 10.19
N ILE A 112 8.62 5.71 11.39
CA ILE A 112 9.52 6.64 12.08
C ILE A 112 10.96 6.11 12.15
N ASN A 113 11.25 4.99 11.49
CA ASN A 113 12.57 4.38 11.47
C ASN A 113 13.51 5.13 10.50
N ASP A 114 14.75 5.42 10.92
CA ASP A 114 15.70 6.18 10.11
C ASP A 114 16.11 5.48 8.81
N MET A 115 16.28 4.15 8.83
CA MET A 115 16.60 3.39 7.60
C MET A 115 15.42 3.42 6.62
N PHE A 116 14.19 3.35 7.14
CA PHE A 116 13.00 3.52 6.32
C PHE A 116 12.95 4.92 5.69
N HIS A 117 13.28 5.97 6.46
CA HIS A 117 13.32 7.34 5.94
C HIS A 117 14.38 7.51 4.85
N GLN A 118 15.57 6.92 5.02
CA GLN A 118 16.61 6.93 3.98
C GLN A 118 16.08 6.29 2.70
N GLY A 119 15.46 5.11 2.79
CA GLY A 119 14.87 4.45 1.62
C GLY A 119 13.70 5.25 1.02
N PHE A 120 12.86 5.84 1.86
CA PHE A 120 11.70 6.63 1.44
C PHE A 120 12.09 7.88 0.63
N ALA A 121 13.21 8.52 0.99
CA ALA A 121 13.75 9.70 0.30
C ALA A 121 14.04 9.46 -1.19
N HIS A 122 14.22 8.21 -1.61
CA HIS A 122 14.47 7.86 -3.01
C HIS A 122 13.21 7.85 -3.89
N LEU A 123 12.01 8.02 -3.32
CA LEU A 123 10.75 8.03 -4.07
C LEU A 123 10.54 9.36 -4.81
N GLU A 124 10.74 10.48 -4.13
CA GLU A 124 10.53 11.83 -4.70
C GLU A 124 11.34 12.07 -6.00
N PRO A 125 12.68 11.83 -6.04
CA PRO A 125 13.47 12.08 -7.25
C PRO A 125 13.04 11.23 -8.45
N ARG A 126 12.32 10.14 -8.20
CA ARG A 126 11.80 9.20 -9.21
C ARG A 126 10.34 9.44 -9.55
N ASN A 127 9.71 10.45 -8.94
CA ASN A 127 8.28 10.73 -9.08
C ASN A 127 7.40 9.49 -8.79
N LEU A 128 7.76 8.75 -7.75
CA LEU A 128 7.04 7.56 -7.29
C LEU A 128 6.15 7.89 -6.10
N SER A 129 4.92 7.36 -6.14
CA SER A 129 3.99 7.42 -5.00
C SER A 129 4.30 6.33 -3.97
N PHE A 130 3.87 6.58 -2.74
CA PHE A 130 3.92 5.63 -1.65
C PHE A 130 2.52 5.22 -1.21
N GLU A 131 2.20 3.93 -1.24
CA GLU A 131 0.95 3.41 -0.70
C GLU A 131 1.14 2.91 0.73
N ALA A 132 0.48 3.58 1.67
CA ALA A 132 0.55 3.29 3.09
C ALA A 132 -0.56 2.33 3.50
N TRP A 133 -0.21 1.07 3.76
CA TRP A 133 -1.09 0.12 4.40
C TRP A 133 -0.70 -0.04 5.88
N CYS A 134 -1.50 0.53 6.77
CA CYS A 134 -1.29 0.50 8.22
C CYS A 134 -2.62 0.31 8.96
N TYR A 135 -2.56 -0.04 10.25
CA TYR A 135 -3.70 0.02 11.14
C TYR A 135 -3.82 1.41 11.79
N HIS A 136 -5.03 1.74 12.25
CA HIS A 136 -5.31 3.07 12.81
C HIS A 136 -4.36 3.51 13.95
N PRO A 137 -3.83 2.62 14.83
CA PRO A 137 -2.87 3.06 15.85
C PRO A 137 -1.55 3.61 15.29
N GLN A 138 -1.26 3.31 14.00
CA GLN A 138 -0.04 3.77 13.32
C GLN A 138 -0.23 5.10 12.58
N LEU A 139 -1.46 5.63 12.49
CA LEU A 139 -1.74 6.91 11.83
C LEU A 139 -0.88 8.08 12.35
N PRO A 140 -0.60 8.22 13.67
CA PRO A 140 0.30 9.28 14.14
C PRO A 140 1.70 9.23 13.52
N GLN A 141 2.22 8.03 13.26
CA GLN A 141 3.53 7.85 12.62
C GLN A 141 3.46 8.20 11.13
N LEU A 142 2.35 7.85 10.46
CA LEU A 142 2.14 8.21 9.06
C LEU A 142 2.03 9.73 8.87
N ILE A 143 1.39 10.44 9.82
CA ILE A 143 1.34 11.91 9.83
C ILE A 143 2.75 12.50 9.90
N GLN A 144 3.62 11.95 10.77
CA GLN A 144 5.01 12.38 10.87
C GLN A 144 5.77 12.15 9.55
N LEU A 145 5.60 10.97 8.94
CA LEU A 145 6.20 10.64 7.65
C LEU A 145 5.72 11.62 6.55
N ALA A 146 4.42 11.89 6.45
CA ALA A 146 3.85 12.79 5.46
C ALA A 146 4.41 14.22 5.59
N ARG A 147 4.55 14.71 6.81
CA ARG A 147 5.13 16.04 7.08
C ARG A 147 6.63 16.11 6.81
N LYS A 148 7.34 15.00 7.03
CA LYS A 148 8.79 14.92 6.77
C LYS A 148 9.10 14.90 5.27
N PHE A 149 8.21 14.32 4.45
CA PHE A 149 8.38 14.19 3.01
C PHE A 149 7.21 14.81 2.23
N PRO A 150 7.05 16.15 2.29
CA PRO A 150 5.87 16.83 1.76
C PRO A 150 5.73 16.75 0.23
N ASN A 151 6.81 16.44 -0.48
CA ASN A 151 6.80 16.34 -1.94
C ASN A 151 6.55 14.92 -2.45
N THR A 152 6.51 13.91 -1.57
CA THR A 152 6.16 12.54 -1.97
C THR A 152 4.66 12.32 -1.82
N SER A 153 3.99 11.93 -2.90
CA SER A 153 2.57 11.57 -2.84
C SER A 153 2.36 10.30 -2.03
N ILE A 154 1.54 10.38 -0.99
CA ILE A 154 1.19 9.26 -0.11
C ILE A 154 -0.27 8.89 -0.30
N ILE A 155 -0.56 7.60 -0.48
CA ILE A 155 -1.90 7.08 -0.69
C ILE A 155 -2.27 6.19 0.50
N LEU A 156 -3.14 6.68 1.37
CA LEU A 156 -3.64 5.90 2.50
C LEU A 156 -4.53 4.76 2.02
N ASN A 157 -4.18 3.53 2.35
CA ASN A 157 -4.98 2.36 2.00
C ASN A 157 -6.06 2.10 3.05
N HIS A 158 -7.21 1.61 2.60
CA HIS A 158 -8.25 1.00 3.44
C HIS A 158 -8.66 1.86 4.65
N PHE A 159 -8.81 3.18 4.45
CA PHE A 159 -9.16 4.15 5.51
C PHE A 159 -8.21 4.13 6.72
N GLY A 160 -6.97 3.66 6.56
CA GLY A 160 -6.04 3.55 7.69
C GLY A 160 -6.39 2.41 8.64
N GLY A 161 -7.08 1.38 8.16
CA GLY A 161 -7.33 0.12 8.84
C GLY A 161 -7.88 0.24 10.26
N PRO A 162 -9.07 0.86 10.49
CA PRO A 162 -9.67 0.87 11.82
C PRO A 162 -9.92 -0.57 12.28
N LEU A 163 -9.42 -0.93 13.45
CA LEU A 163 -9.52 -2.28 14.01
C LEU A 163 -10.79 -2.42 14.86
N GLY A 164 -11.48 -3.57 14.73
CA GLY A 164 -12.63 -3.95 15.53
C GLY A 164 -12.55 -5.40 16.04
N ILE A 165 -11.33 -5.97 16.04
CA ILE A 165 -11.05 -7.34 16.52
C ILE A 165 -9.94 -7.32 17.57
N GLY A 166 -9.72 -8.46 18.22
CA GLY A 166 -8.69 -8.60 19.24
C GLY A 166 -8.93 -7.63 20.41
N SER A 167 -7.89 -6.91 20.80
CA SER A 167 -7.96 -5.90 21.88
C SER A 167 -8.87 -4.70 21.59
N PHE A 168 -9.42 -4.60 20.37
CA PHE A 168 -10.36 -3.55 19.94
C PHE A 168 -11.82 -4.05 19.86
N THR A 169 -12.09 -5.31 20.21
CA THR A 169 -13.46 -5.83 20.28
C THR A 169 -14.25 -5.05 21.33
N ASP A 170 -15.49 -4.69 21.01
CA ASP A 170 -16.41 -3.91 21.85
C ASP A 170 -15.85 -2.51 22.25
N LYS A 171 -14.96 -1.93 21.42
CA LYS A 171 -14.35 -0.60 21.61
C LYS A 171 -14.55 0.31 20.39
N GLU A 172 -15.68 0.17 19.72
CA GLU A 172 -15.95 0.89 18.47
C GLU A 172 -15.87 2.41 18.65
N GLU A 173 -16.40 2.95 19.75
CA GLU A 173 -16.38 4.39 20.03
C GLU A 173 -14.97 4.92 20.28
N GLU A 174 -14.12 4.18 21.03
CA GLU A 174 -12.73 4.54 21.26
C GLU A 174 -11.93 4.49 19.96
N THR A 175 -12.11 3.41 19.19
CA THR A 175 -11.47 3.22 17.89
C THR A 175 -11.86 4.33 16.92
N TYR A 176 -13.16 4.66 16.84
CA TYR A 176 -13.65 5.71 15.96
C TYR A 176 -13.10 7.09 16.36
N SER A 177 -13.17 7.44 17.65
CA SER A 177 -12.68 8.73 18.16
C SER A 177 -11.17 8.91 17.90
N PHE A 178 -10.38 7.84 18.12
CA PHE A 178 -8.95 7.87 17.82
C PHE A 178 -8.69 8.00 16.32
N TRP A 179 -9.39 7.20 15.50
CA TRP A 179 -9.28 7.21 14.05
C TRP A 179 -9.68 8.56 13.46
N GLU A 180 -10.85 9.11 13.84
CA GLU A 180 -11.36 10.39 13.36
C GLU A 180 -10.39 11.53 13.63
N LYS A 181 -9.85 11.60 14.87
CA LYS A 181 -8.85 12.59 15.25
C LYS A 181 -7.63 12.55 14.31
N HIS A 182 -7.10 11.35 14.04
CA HIS A 182 -5.86 11.23 13.29
C HIS A 182 -6.08 11.30 11.77
N ILE A 183 -7.22 10.88 11.25
CA ILE A 183 -7.60 11.12 9.85
C ILE A 183 -7.80 12.62 9.60
N THR A 184 -8.45 13.33 10.54
CA THR A 184 -8.61 14.79 10.45
C THR A 184 -7.26 15.49 10.48
N GLU A 185 -6.30 15.03 11.26
CA GLU A 185 -4.95 15.59 11.28
C GLU A 185 -4.15 15.24 10.02
N LEU A 186 -4.29 14.01 9.51
CA LEU A 186 -3.64 13.56 8.29
C LEU A 186 -4.19 14.32 7.06
N SER A 187 -5.47 14.68 7.04
CA SER A 187 -6.10 15.42 5.94
C SER A 187 -5.52 16.84 5.72
N LYS A 188 -4.76 17.36 6.71
CA LYS A 188 -4.03 18.63 6.59
C LYS A 188 -2.72 18.49 5.80
N CYS A 189 -2.29 17.26 5.50
CA CYS A 189 -1.11 16.98 4.68
C CYS A 189 -1.52 16.95 3.21
N GLU A 190 -1.18 17.99 2.45
CA GLU A 190 -1.60 18.17 1.04
C GLU A 190 -1.08 17.07 0.11
N ASN A 191 -0.02 16.38 0.51
CA ASN A 191 0.57 15.26 -0.22
C ASN A 191 -0.10 13.90 0.08
N VAL A 192 -1.20 13.88 0.84
CA VAL A 192 -1.90 12.65 1.20
C VAL A 192 -3.27 12.57 0.54
N VAL A 193 -3.56 11.44 -0.09
CA VAL A 193 -4.88 11.05 -0.56
C VAL A 193 -5.28 9.71 0.03
N ALA A 194 -6.58 9.40 0.06
CA ALA A 194 -7.07 8.15 0.62
C ALA A 194 -7.87 7.33 -0.40
N LYS A 195 -7.70 6.01 -0.37
CA LYS A 195 -8.55 5.08 -1.10
C LYS A 195 -9.85 4.83 -0.34
N LEU A 196 -10.96 5.03 -1.03
CA LEU A 196 -12.30 4.72 -0.53
C LEU A 196 -12.60 3.23 -0.74
N GLY A 197 -12.12 2.37 0.16
CA GLY A 197 -12.29 0.93 0.07
C GLY A 197 -11.67 0.20 1.26
N GLY A 198 -11.98 -1.10 1.39
CA GLY A 198 -11.42 -1.96 2.44
C GLY A 198 -12.15 -1.88 3.78
N ILE A 199 -13.17 -1.04 3.95
CA ILE A 199 -13.91 -0.92 5.21
C ILE A 199 -14.69 -2.21 5.57
N ALA A 200 -14.96 -3.07 4.58
CA ALA A 200 -15.64 -4.35 4.78
C ALA A 200 -14.69 -5.51 5.09
N MET A 201 -13.39 -5.26 5.33
CA MET A 201 -12.46 -6.30 5.74
C MET A 201 -12.83 -6.83 7.14
N GLU A 202 -12.60 -8.11 7.35
CA GLU A 202 -12.92 -8.80 8.60
C GLU A 202 -12.24 -8.16 9.83
N ILE A 203 -11.02 -7.67 9.65
CA ILE A 203 -10.26 -6.99 10.70
C ILE A 203 -10.94 -5.73 11.26
N ASN A 204 -11.84 -5.11 10.50
CA ASN A 204 -12.59 -3.94 10.94
C ASN A 204 -13.72 -4.29 11.93
N GLY A 205 -14.06 -5.56 12.07
CA GLY A 205 -15.03 -6.05 13.06
C GLY A 205 -16.50 -5.72 12.77
N PHE A 206 -16.82 -5.07 11.66
CA PHE A 206 -18.19 -4.63 11.35
C PHE A 206 -19.17 -5.77 11.03
N LYS A 207 -18.70 -6.99 10.86
CA LYS A 207 -19.51 -8.21 10.67
C LYS A 207 -20.62 -8.05 9.61
N TRP A 208 -20.35 -7.35 8.54
CA TRP A 208 -21.30 -7.07 7.44
C TRP A 208 -22.07 -8.31 6.95
N HIS A 209 -21.38 -9.46 6.94
CA HIS A 209 -21.95 -10.73 6.51
C HIS A 209 -23.01 -11.32 7.46
N LEU A 210 -23.08 -10.84 8.70
CA LEU A 210 -24.06 -11.27 9.71
C LEU A 210 -25.29 -10.35 9.75
N ASN A 211 -25.20 -9.15 9.19
CA ASN A 211 -26.26 -8.15 9.17
C ASN A 211 -26.95 -8.19 7.80
N LYS A 212 -27.77 -9.23 7.59
CA LYS A 212 -28.66 -9.36 6.41
C LYS A 212 -30.05 -8.88 6.75
#